data_f2d9ae00ef9b3fa7ab868f7478ea5e29
#
_entry.id   f2d9ae00ef9b3fa7ab868f7478ea5e29
#
_cell.length_a   1.000
_cell.length_b   1.000
_cell.length_c   1.000
_cell.angle_alpha   90.00
_cell.angle_beta   90.00
_cell.angle_gamma   90.00
#
_symmetry.space_group_name_H-M   'P 1'
#
loop_
_entity.id
_entity.type
_entity.pdbx_description
1 polymer ?
#
loop_
_entity_poly.entity_id
_entity_poly.type
_entity_poly.pdbx_seq_one_letter_code
_entity_poly.pdbx_strand_id
1 'polypeptide(L)'
;AFTPTVEKALGKDKVIVVQDALGGQPIHRWWKQWKDPEGKKAVQTGDLYDRLMSKVKPAIKGQKLDSVSFVWMQGERDAKMGWGDLYEEALVGLHAQVAKDLGRNPKEMTFVIGRLSDFDMSNKKYSHWTKVRKAQIKVANSNPKFFWVDTDDLNDGKNRKGRDIKNDLHYSAEGYKTLGKRFAEACLIAIGK
;
A
#
# COMPACT_ATOMS: atom_id res chain seq x y z
N ALA A 1 4.82 12.40 -8.74
CA ALA A 1 4.38 13.23 -7.62
C ALA A 1 5.04 12.81 -6.30
N PHE A 2 5.06 11.50 -5.94
CA PHE A 2 5.68 11.05 -4.68
C PHE A 2 7.14 11.47 -4.56
N THR A 3 8.01 10.95 -5.42
CA THR A 3 9.46 11.18 -5.38
C THR A 3 9.83 12.68 -5.37
N PRO A 4 9.33 13.53 -6.29
CA PRO A 4 9.66 14.95 -6.24
C PRO A 4 9.21 15.64 -4.95
N THR A 5 8.13 15.19 -4.30
CA THR A 5 7.67 15.79 -3.04
C THR A 5 8.61 15.46 -1.88
N VAL A 6 9.02 14.21 -1.73
CA VAL A 6 9.97 13.83 -0.66
C VAL A 6 11.37 14.38 -0.91
N GLU A 7 11.85 14.41 -2.16
CA GLU A 7 13.14 14.99 -2.54
C GLU A 7 13.21 16.49 -2.26
N LYS A 8 12.11 17.21 -2.50
CA LYS A 8 12.02 18.65 -2.20
C LYS A 8 12.14 18.92 -0.70
N ALA A 9 11.58 18.05 0.13
CA ALA A 9 11.57 18.23 1.59
C ALA A 9 12.88 17.78 2.27
N LEU A 10 13.50 16.72 1.76
CA LEU A 10 14.63 16.05 2.43
C LEU A 10 15.98 16.26 1.73
N GLY A 11 15.96 16.64 0.45
CA GLY A 11 17.13 16.64 -0.43
C GLY A 11 17.22 15.36 -1.25
N LYS A 12 17.56 15.49 -2.53
CA LYS A 12 17.57 14.38 -3.49
C LYS A 12 18.51 13.23 -3.07
N ASP A 13 19.69 13.57 -2.58
CA ASP A 13 20.73 12.60 -2.19
C ASP A 13 20.45 11.88 -0.86
N LYS A 14 19.35 12.26 -0.16
CA LYS A 14 18.94 11.70 1.12
C LYS A 14 17.73 10.77 1.03
N VAL A 15 17.26 10.50 -0.18
CA VAL A 15 16.03 9.73 -0.41
C VAL A 15 16.30 8.55 -1.32
N ILE A 16 15.91 7.36 -0.88
CA ILE A 16 15.90 6.15 -1.69
C ILE A 16 14.43 5.75 -1.86
N VAL A 17 13.94 5.76 -3.09
CA VAL A 17 12.57 5.31 -3.41
C VAL A 17 12.66 4.03 -4.23
N VAL A 18 12.12 2.93 -3.69
CA VAL A 18 12.00 1.66 -4.41
C VAL A 18 10.53 1.38 -4.64
N GLN A 19 10.17 1.14 -5.89
CA GLN A 19 8.80 0.81 -6.28
C GLN A 19 8.73 -0.56 -6.94
N ASP A 20 7.77 -1.35 -6.50
CA ASP A 20 7.36 -2.58 -7.17
C ASP A 20 5.84 -2.72 -7.14
N ALA A 21 5.23 -2.95 -8.30
CA ALA A 21 3.79 -3.09 -8.44
C ALA A 21 3.43 -4.10 -9.53
N LEU A 22 2.33 -4.81 -9.29
CA LEU A 22 1.67 -5.64 -10.30
C LEU A 22 0.16 -5.53 -10.08
N GLY A 23 -0.57 -5.01 -11.07
CA GLY A 23 -2.01 -4.79 -10.97
C GLY A 23 -2.84 -6.07 -10.82
N GLY A 24 -3.95 -5.98 -10.12
CA GLY A 24 -4.94 -7.05 -9.98
C GLY A 24 -4.51 -8.25 -9.15
N GLN A 25 -3.49 -8.11 -8.30
CA GLN A 25 -2.97 -9.19 -7.47
C GLN A 25 -3.49 -9.14 -6.03
N PRO A 26 -3.74 -10.29 -5.38
CA PRO A 26 -4.15 -10.36 -3.98
C PRO A 26 -2.94 -10.26 -3.04
N ILE A 27 -3.20 -9.88 -1.79
CA ILE A 27 -2.16 -9.63 -0.78
C ILE A 27 -1.27 -10.85 -0.47
N HIS A 28 -1.78 -12.08 -0.64
CA HIS A 28 -1.01 -13.29 -0.39
C HIS A 28 0.27 -13.40 -1.26
N ARG A 29 0.31 -12.73 -2.41
CA ARG A 29 1.51 -12.69 -3.25
C ARG A 29 2.66 -11.88 -2.62
N TRP A 30 2.36 -11.07 -1.60
CA TRP A 30 3.37 -10.35 -0.82
C TRP A 30 3.55 -10.90 0.60
N TRP A 31 2.47 -11.40 1.26
CA TRP A 31 2.62 -11.95 2.61
C TRP A 31 2.83 -13.47 2.60
N LYS A 32 4.02 -13.91 2.98
CA LYS A 32 4.48 -15.31 2.87
C LYS A 32 3.74 -16.30 3.80
N GLN A 33 3.13 -15.81 4.87
CA GLN A 33 2.42 -16.66 5.85
C GLN A 33 0.91 -16.71 5.61
N TRP A 34 0.44 -16.06 4.55
CA TRP A 34 -0.98 -16.06 4.21
C TRP A 34 -1.51 -17.48 3.97
N LYS A 35 -2.71 -17.71 4.49
CA LYS A 35 -3.50 -18.91 4.24
C LYS A 35 -4.92 -18.49 3.89
N ASP A 36 -5.60 -19.31 3.09
CA ASP A 36 -7.02 -19.12 2.79
C ASP A 36 -7.91 -19.44 4.01
N PRO A 37 -9.22 -19.23 3.93
CA PRO A 37 -10.14 -19.55 5.02
C PRO A 37 -10.13 -21.02 5.47
N GLU A 38 -9.65 -21.92 4.62
CA GLU A 38 -9.51 -23.35 4.90
C GLU A 38 -8.13 -23.72 5.48
N GLY A 39 -7.26 -22.73 5.69
CA GLY A 39 -5.92 -22.92 6.21
C GLY A 39 -4.89 -23.37 5.17
N LYS A 40 -5.23 -23.36 3.87
CA LYS A 40 -4.33 -23.76 2.79
C LYS A 40 -3.52 -22.59 2.29
N LYS A 41 -2.27 -22.86 1.93
CA LYS A 41 -1.40 -21.89 1.30
C LYS A 41 -1.74 -21.79 -0.19
N ALA A 42 -1.95 -20.57 -0.68
CA ALA A 42 -2.18 -20.34 -2.10
C ALA A 42 -0.89 -20.55 -2.92
N VAL A 43 -1.07 -20.92 -4.19
CA VAL A 43 0.04 -20.92 -5.17
C VAL A 43 0.59 -19.50 -5.30
N GLN A 44 1.88 -19.33 -5.52
CA GLN A 44 2.58 -18.04 -5.65
C GLN A 44 2.56 -17.17 -4.37
N THR A 45 2.30 -17.75 -3.19
CA THR A 45 2.36 -17.00 -1.93
C THR A 45 3.75 -16.44 -1.69
N GLY A 46 3.87 -15.09 -1.62
CA GLY A 46 5.11 -14.39 -1.32
C GLY A 46 6.07 -14.14 -2.50
N ASP A 47 5.73 -14.55 -3.71
CA ASP A 47 6.59 -14.39 -4.90
C ASP A 47 6.81 -12.91 -5.27
N LEU A 48 5.78 -12.06 -5.17
CA LEU A 48 5.91 -10.63 -5.40
C LEU A 48 6.66 -9.91 -4.28
N TYR A 49 6.62 -10.45 -3.06
CA TYR A 49 7.49 -9.98 -2.00
C TYR A 49 8.96 -10.22 -2.32
N ASP A 50 9.31 -11.41 -2.77
CA ASP A 50 10.69 -11.73 -3.16
C ASP A 50 11.17 -10.84 -4.31
N ARG A 51 10.28 -10.55 -5.27
CA ARG A 51 10.56 -9.59 -6.34
C ARG A 51 10.77 -8.17 -5.82
N LEU A 52 9.98 -7.70 -4.85
CA LEU A 52 10.18 -6.41 -4.18
C LEU A 52 11.55 -6.40 -3.49
N MET A 53 11.86 -7.40 -2.68
CA MET A 53 13.11 -7.44 -1.90
C MET A 53 14.35 -7.58 -2.78
N SER A 54 14.25 -8.20 -3.95
CA SER A 54 15.34 -8.24 -4.93
C SER A 54 15.73 -6.85 -5.47
N LYS A 55 14.81 -5.88 -5.42
CA LYS A 55 15.07 -4.47 -5.76
C LYS A 55 15.52 -3.66 -4.54
N VAL A 56 14.90 -3.91 -3.39
CA VAL A 56 15.17 -3.16 -2.15
C VAL A 56 16.60 -3.41 -1.66
N LYS A 57 16.99 -4.68 -1.52
CA LYS A 57 18.29 -5.06 -0.95
C LYS A 57 19.49 -4.40 -1.66
N PRO A 58 19.59 -4.44 -3.00
CA PRO A 58 20.68 -3.74 -3.69
C PRO A 58 20.62 -2.21 -3.51
N ALA A 59 19.43 -1.61 -3.53
CA ALA A 59 19.26 -0.17 -3.43
C ALA A 59 19.72 0.40 -2.07
N ILE A 60 19.59 -0.37 -0.99
CA ILE A 60 19.98 0.05 0.36
C ILE A 60 21.35 -0.50 0.81
N LYS A 61 22.03 -1.26 -0.04
CA LYS A 61 23.31 -1.87 0.31
C LYS A 61 24.35 -0.80 0.70
N GLY A 62 24.92 -0.92 1.91
CA GLY A 62 25.90 0.03 2.42
C GLY A 62 25.32 1.38 2.87
N GLN A 63 24.02 1.58 2.80
CA GLN A 63 23.37 2.81 3.24
C GLN A 63 22.99 2.75 4.71
N LYS A 64 23.24 3.84 5.43
CA LYS A 64 22.67 4.05 6.76
C LYS A 64 21.28 4.69 6.57
N LEU A 65 20.24 3.99 6.98
CA LEU A 65 18.88 4.47 6.87
C LEU A 65 18.41 5.03 8.22
N ASP A 66 18.11 6.33 8.29
CA ASP A 66 17.57 6.94 9.51
C ASP A 66 16.10 6.57 9.71
N SER A 67 15.31 6.51 8.64
CA SER A 67 13.92 6.12 8.66
C SER A 67 13.56 5.23 7.46
N VAL A 68 12.49 4.44 7.62
CA VAL A 68 11.91 3.63 6.56
C VAL A 68 10.40 3.81 6.59
N SER A 69 9.81 4.13 5.43
CA SER A 69 8.37 4.16 5.24
C SER A 69 7.96 3.10 4.24
N PHE A 70 7.04 2.22 4.62
CA PHE A 70 6.40 1.28 3.72
C PHE A 70 5.07 1.86 3.26
N VAL A 71 4.92 2.07 1.95
CA VAL A 71 3.70 2.60 1.32
C VAL A 71 2.97 1.46 0.62
N TRP A 72 1.69 1.32 0.91
CA TRP A 72 0.86 0.23 0.39
C TRP A 72 -0.42 0.74 -0.25
N MET A 73 -0.68 0.31 -1.48
CA MET A 73 -1.94 0.53 -2.19
C MET A 73 -2.36 -0.75 -2.91
N GLN A 74 -3.31 -1.46 -2.35
CA GLN A 74 -3.87 -2.72 -2.88
C GLN A 74 -5.08 -3.11 -2.01
N GLY A 75 -5.89 -4.05 -2.44
CA GLY A 75 -7.02 -4.61 -1.69
C GLY A 75 -8.19 -5.01 -2.59
N GLU A 76 -8.20 -4.52 -3.82
CA GLU A 76 -9.29 -4.73 -4.78
C GLU A 76 -9.48 -6.21 -5.08
N ARG A 77 -8.39 -6.96 -5.28
CA ARG A 77 -8.47 -8.38 -5.58
C ARG A 77 -8.97 -9.19 -4.39
N ASP A 78 -8.52 -8.86 -3.19
CA ASP A 78 -8.97 -9.52 -1.96
C ASP A 78 -10.44 -9.23 -1.69
N ALA A 79 -10.89 -8.00 -1.93
CA ALA A 79 -12.31 -7.63 -1.87
C ALA A 79 -13.15 -8.44 -2.86
N LYS A 80 -12.67 -8.63 -4.09
CA LYS A 80 -13.33 -9.40 -5.13
C LYS A 80 -13.41 -10.90 -4.79
N MET A 81 -12.36 -11.45 -4.18
CA MET A 81 -12.27 -12.87 -3.82
C MET A 81 -12.98 -13.22 -2.51
N GLY A 82 -13.56 -12.24 -1.81
CA GLY A 82 -14.22 -12.49 -0.54
C GLY A 82 -13.25 -12.70 0.64
N TRP A 83 -11.99 -12.23 0.53
CA TRP A 83 -10.95 -12.43 1.55
C TRP A 83 -10.78 -11.25 2.51
N GLY A 84 -11.77 -10.37 2.57
CA GLY A 84 -11.73 -9.19 3.44
C GLY A 84 -11.60 -9.50 4.93
N ASP A 85 -12.06 -10.65 5.38
CA ASP A 85 -11.94 -11.07 6.79
C ASP A 85 -10.50 -11.45 7.17
N LEU A 86 -9.67 -11.84 6.20
CA LEU A 86 -8.24 -12.15 6.37
C LEU A 86 -7.34 -10.93 6.14
N TYR A 87 -7.89 -9.85 5.59
CA TYR A 87 -7.09 -8.75 5.06
C TYR A 87 -6.38 -7.93 6.15
N GLU A 88 -7.01 -7.78 7.33
CA GLU A 88 -6.39 -7.08 8.48
C GLU A 88 -5.12 -7.79 8.94
N GLU A 89 -5.21 -9.10 9.20
CA GLU A 89 -4.06 -9.93 9.60
C GLU A 89 -2.97 -9.90 8.53
N ALA A 90 -3.35 -10.02 7.26
CA ALA A 90 -2.42 -10.00 6.15
C ALA A 90 -1.66 -8.67 6.03
N LEU A 91 -2.34 -7.53 6.25
CA LEU A 91 -1.70 -6.21 6.25
C LEU A 91 -0.68 -6.07 7.37
N VAL A 92 -1.06 -6.43 8.59
CA VAL A 92 -0.16 -6.40 9.75
C VAL A 92 1.02 -7.34 9.56
N GLY A 93 0.74 -8.56 9.08
CA GLY A 93 1.77 -9.56 8.83
C GLY A 93 2.75 -9.15 7.72
N LEU A 94 2.26 -8.56 6.65
CA LEU A 94 3.10 -8.03 5.58
C LEU A 94 4.01 -6.90 6.08
N HIS A 95 3.47 -5.94 6.82
CA HIS A 95 4.27 -4.86 7.40
C HIS A 95 5.35 -5.39 8.34
N ALA A 96 5.00 -6.32 9.23
CA ALA A 96 5.94 -6.94 10.15
C ALA A 96 7.03 -7.73 9.41
N GLN A 97 6.68 -8.42 8.32
CA GLN A 97 7.62 -9.14 7.45
C GLN A 97 8.63 -8.17 6.81
N VAL A 98 8.16 -7.03 6.26
CA VAL A 98 9.05 -5.99 5.70
C VAL A 98 9.97 -5.42 6.77
N ALA A 99 9.42 -5.06 7.93
CA ALA A 99 10.19 -4.52 9.04
C ALA A 99 11.30 -5.47 9.48
N LYS A 100 10.98 -6.76 9.68
CA LYS A 100 11.94 -7.81 10.03
C LYS A 100 13.08 -7.91 9.02
N ASP A 101 12.76 -7.98 7.73
CA ASP A 101 13.76 -8.17 6.68
C ASP A 101 14.65 -6.93 6.46
N LEU A 102 14.19 -5.75 6.92
CA LEU A 102 14.97 -4.51 6.94
C LEU A 102 15.62 -4.22 8.30
N GLY A 103 15.56 -5.15 9.25
CA GLY A 103 16.14 -4.98 10.59
C GLY A 103 15.50 -3.85 11.38
N ARG A 104 14.20 -3.61 11.20
CA ARG A 104 13.44 -2.55 11.87
C ARG A 104 12.46 -3.12 12.88
N ASN A 105 12.19 -2.34 13.92
CA ASN A 105 11.08 -2.61 14.82
C ASN A 105 9.76 -2.29 14.09
N PRO A 106 8.85 -3.25 13.94
CA PRO A 106 7.57 -3.01 13.25
C PRO A 106 6.70 -1.96 13.93
N LYS A 107 6.86 -1.70 15.22
CA LYS A 107 6.12 -0.64 15.91
C LYS A 107 6.63 0.76 15.60
N GLU A 108 7.86 0.89 15.09
CA GLU A 108 8.53 2.16 14.81
C GLU A 108 8.66 2.44 13.32
N MET A 109 8.54 1.40 12.47
CA MET A 109 8.59 1.57 11.02
C MET A 109 7.27 2.16 10.52
N THR A 110 7.36 3.25 9.78
CA THR A 110 6.19 3.91 9.19
C THR A 110 5.46 3.01 8.20
N PHE A 111 4.13 2.99 8.31
CA PHE A 111 3.25 2.33 7.36
C PHE A 111 2.20 3.32 6.84
N VAL A 112 2.19 3.56 5.53
CA VAL A 112 1.21 4.44 4.88
C VAL A 112 0.34 3.62 3.95
N ILE A 113 -0.95 3.57 4.23
CA ILE A 113 -1.92 2.71 3.55
C ILE A 113 -2.85 3.60 2.72
N GLY A 114 -2.90 3.38 1.40
CA GLY A 114 -3.98 3.92 0.57
C GLY A 114 -5.25 3.14 0.83
N ARG A 115 -6.28 3.79 1.34
CA ARG A 115 -7.59 3.18 1.48
C ARG A 115 -8.18 2.97 0.09
N LEU A 116 -8.81 1.84 -0.19
CA LEU A 116 -9.60 1.67 -1.43
C LEU A 116 -10.62 2.80 -1.57
N SER A 117 -10.89 3.26 -2.80
CA SER A 117 -11.89 4.31 -3.08
C SER A 117 -13.32 3.87 -2.76
N ASP A 118 -14.26 4.78 -2.92
CA ASP A 118 -15.69 4.54 -2.74
C ASP A 118 -16.37 3.80 -3.92
N PHE A 119 -15.59 3.22 -4.81
CA PHE A 119 -16.03 2.56 -6.04
C PHE A 119 -17.22 1.59 -5.86
N ASP A 120 -17.20 0.74 -4.85
CA ASP A 120 -18.27 -0.28 -4.66
C ASP A 120 -18.75 -0.34 -3.20
N MET A 121 -19.21 0.78 -2.68
CA MET A 121 -19.72 0.88 -1.31
C MET A 121 -20.94 -0.01 -1.04
N SER A 122 -21.62 -0.46 -2.09
CA SER A 122 -22.74 -1.42 -2.00
C SER A 122 -22.30 -2.89 -1.99
N ASN A 123 -21.01 -3.19 -2.16
CA ASN A 123 -20.45 -4.54 -2.28
C ASN A 123 -21.09 -5.41 -3.38
N LYS A 124 -21.61 -4.79 -4.44
CA LYS A 124 -22.30 -5.51 -5.53
C LYS A 124 -21.34 -6.16 -6.52
N LYS A 125 -20.20 -5.52 -6.79
CA LYS A 125 -19.19 -6.01 -7.75
C LYS A 125 -18.06 -6.76 -7.02
N TYR A 126 -17.70 -6.29 -5.83
CA TYR A 126 -16.63 -6.80 -4.99
C TYR A 126 -17.19 -7.05 -3.58
N SER A 127 -17.56 -8.28 -3.28
CA SER A 127 -18.36 -8.65 -2.09
C SER A 127 -17.78 -8.20 -0.75
N HIS A 128 -16.47 -7.99 -0.66
CA HIS A 128 -15.80 -7.55 0.55
C HIS A 128 -15.14 -6.15 0.44
N TRP A 129 -15.62 -5.28 -0.48
CA TRP A 129 -15.05 -3.94 -0.68
C TRP A 129 -15.01 -3.11 0.60
N THR A 130 -16.14 -2.99 1.26
CA THR A 130 -16.25 -2.23 2.51
C THR A 130 -15.51 -2.89 3.68
N LYS A 131 -15.38 -4.23 3.71
CA LYS A 131 -14.58 -4.93 4.71
C LYS A 131 -13.10 -4.61 4.58
N VAL A 132 -12.56 -4.65 3.36
CA VAL A 132 -11.15 -4.30 3.09
C VAL A 132 -10.88 -2.84 3.46
N ARG A 133 -11.75 -1.89 3.07
CA ARG A 133 -11.64 -0.48 3.47
C ARG A 133 -11.59 -0.30 4.99
N LYS A 134 -12.48 -0.99 5.73
CA LYS A 134 -12.50 -0.97 7.19
C LYS A 134 -11.21 -1.54 7.81
N ALA A 135 -10.71 -2.65 7.28
CA ALA A 135 -9.45 -3.25 7.72
C ALA A 135 -8.27 -2.29 7.52
N GLN A 136 -8.19 -1.60 6.38
CA GLN A 136 -7.15 -0.61 6.09
C GLN A 136 -7.14 0.52 7.13
N ILE A 137 -8.30 1.11 7.44
CA ILE A 137 -8.42 2.17 8.45
C ILE A 137 -8.09 1.62 9.86
N LYS A 138 -8.60 0.43 10.20
CA LYS A 138 -8.36 -0.20 11.50
C LYS A 138 -6.86 -0.44 11.74
N VAL A 139 -6.15 -0.96 10.75
CA VAL A 139 -4.70 -1.16 10.85
C VAL A 139 -3.99 0.19 10.97
N ALA A 140 -4.35 1.18 10.15
CA ALA A 140 -3.71 2.49 10.23
C ALA A 140 -3.92 3.18 11.59
N ASN A 141 -5.07 2.98 12.24
CA ASN A 141 -5.34 3.55 13.56
C ASN A 141 -4.76 2.74 14.73
N SER A 142 -4.14 1.60 14.47
CA SER A 142 -3.60 0.72 15.52
C SER A 142 -2.23 1.14 16.06
N ASN A 143 -1.54 2.08 15.40
CA ASN A 143 -0.20 2.52 15.77
C ASN A 143 0.01 4.00 15.36
N PRO A 144 0.63 4.85 16.20
CA PRO A 144 0.87 6.27 15.87
C PRO A 144 1.85 6.48 14.70
N LYS A 145 2.58 5.46 14.25
CA LYS A 145 3.44 5.48 13.06
C LYS A 145 2.73 4.98 11.79
N PHE A 146 1.47 4.60 11.90
CA PHE A 146 0.68 4.15 10.77
C PHE A 146 -0.28 5.23 10.32
N PHE A 147 -0.46 5.38 9.02
CA PHE A 147 -1.28 6.40 8.40
C PHE A 147 -2.14 5.78 7.31
N TRP A 148 -3.28 6.37 7.06
CA TRP A 148 -4.04 6.07 5.86
C TRP A 148 -4.28 7.33 5.03
N VAL A 149 -4.41 7.14 3.74
CA VAL A 149 -4.67 8.21 2.76
C VAL A 149 -6.05 7.98 2.16
N ASP A 150 -6.86 9.04 2.19
CA ASP A 150 -8.16 9.06 1.53
C ASP A 150 -8.00 9.10 0.00
N THR A 151 -8.85 8.36 -0.69
CA THR A 151 -8.80 8.20 -2.14
C THR A 151 -10.18 8.32 -2.79
N ASP A 152 -11.23 8.67 -2.05
CA ASP A 152 -12.61 8.71 -2.54
C ASP A 152 -12.82 9.79 -3.62
N ASP A 153 -12.01 10.84 -3.62
CA ASP A 153 -12.04 11.93 -4.60
C ASP A 153 -11.11 11.73 -5.81
N LEU A 154 -10.49 10.56 -5.95
CA LEU A 154 -9.44 10.34 -6.95
C LEU A 154 -9.88 9.53 -8.17
N ASN A 155 -11.07 8.96 -8.15
CA ASN A 155 -11.56 8.02 -9.15
C ASN A 155 -12.56 8.63 -10.15
N ASP A 156 -12.63 9.96 -10.20
CA ASP A 156 -13.37 10.76 -11.17
C ASP A 156 -12.44 11.58 -12.08
N GLY A 157 -12.90 11.94 -13.27
CA GLY A 157 -12.18 12.79 -14.23
C GLY A 157 -11.66 12.03 -15.45
N LYS A 158 -10.47 12.33 -15.93
CA LYS A 158 -9.89 11.67 -17.12
C LYS A 158 -8.82 10.66 -16.74
N ASN A 159 -8.92 9.45 -17.28
CA ASN A 159 -7.86 8.45 -17.12
C ASN A 159 -6.65 8.80 -18.01
N ARG A 160 -5.57 8.03 -17.91
CA ARG A 160 -4.32 8.27 -18.67
C ARG A 160 -4.46 8.19 -20.20
N LYS A 161 -5.60 7.65 -20.69
CA LYS A 161 -5.93 7.58 -22.13
C LYS A 161 -6.88 8.72 -22.56
N GLY A 162 -7.14 9.70 -21.67
CA GLY A 162 -8.03 10.83 -21.92
C GLY A 162 -9.53 10.51 -21.87
N ARG A 163 -9.93 9.30 -21.50
CA ARG A 163 -11.33 8.92 -21.37
C ARG A 163 -11.89 9.41 -20.04
N ASP A 164 -13.10 9.94 -20.06
CA ASP A 164 -13.80 10.29 -18.83
C ASP A 164 -14.18 9.04 -18.04
N ILE A 165 -13.94 9.10 -16.74
CA ILE A 165 -14.28 8.08 -15.75
C ILE A 165 -15.05 8.73 -14.60
N LYS A 166 -15.98 7.98 -14.02
CA LYS A 166 -16.76 8.41 -12.86
C LYS A 166 -16.97 7.22 -11.94
N ASN A 167 -16.61 7.41 -10.68
CA ASN A 167 -16.59 6.36 -9.67
C ASN A 167 -16.00 5.05 -10.22
N ASP A 168 -14.81 5.15 -10.84
CA ASP A 168 -14.12 4.02 -11.45
C ASP A 168 -13.32 3.24 -10.43
N LEU A 169 -13.05 1.98 -10.74
CA LEU A 169 -12.14 1.13 -9.93
C LEU A 169 -10.73 1.72 -9.85
N HIS A 170 -10.30 2.41 -10.91
CA HIS A 170 -8.98 3.04 -11.03
C HIS A 170 -9.11 4.55 -10.89
N TYR A 171 -8.01 5.18 -10.47
CA TYR A 171 -7.98 6.63 -10.34
C TYR A 171 -7.79 7.32 -11.69
N SER A 172 -8.23 8.57 -11.75
CA SER A 172 -7.93 9.46 -12.88
C SER A 172 -6.43 9.76 -12.96
N ALA A 173 -5.97 10.33 -14.07
CA ALA A 173 -4.57 10.71 -14.22
C ALA A 173 -4.14 11.74 -13.15
N GLU A 174 -4.99 12.72 -12.85
CA GLU A 174 -4.75 13.67 -11.76
C GLU A 174 -4.92 13.01 -10.39
N GLY A 175 -5.86 12.08 -10.23
CA GLY A 175 -6.02 11.27 -9.02
C GLY A 175 -4.75 10.52 -8.64
N TYR A 176 -4.06 9.88 -9.58
CA TYR A 176 -2.77 9.24 -9.31
C TYR A 176 -1.67 10.23 -8.89
N LYS A 177 -1.66 11.46 -9.44
CA LYS A 177 -0.70 12.49 -9.03
C LYS A 177 -1.00 12.94 -7.60
N THR A 178 -2.27 13.19 -7.29
CA THR A 178 -2.73 13.57 -5.94
C THR A 178 -2.42 12.47 -4.93
N LEU A 179 -2.70 11.20 -5.26
CA LEU A 179 -2.37 10.06 -4.41
C LEU A 179 -0.87 10.02 -4.08
N GLY A 180 -0.02 10.16 -5.10
CA GLY A 180 1.43 10.18 -4.89
C GLY A 180 1.88 11.32 -3.97
N LYS A 181 1.27 12.50 -4.07
CA LYS A 181 1.54 13.63 -3.18
C LYS A 181 1.09 13.32 -1.75
N ARG A 182 -0.16 12.85 -1.56
CA ARG A 182 -0.70 12.48 -0.23
C ARG A 182 0.15 11.41 0.46
N PHE A 183 0.61 10.41 -0.27
CA PHE A 183 1.53 9.39 0.26
C PHE A 183 2.86 10.01 0.73
N ALA A 184 3.43 10.92 -0.05
CA ALA A 184 4.66 11.59 0.30
C ALA A 184 4.48 12.46 1.56
N GLU A 185 3.40 13.23 1.64
CA GLU A 185 3.06 14.07 2.79
C GLU A 185 2.89 13.22 4.06
N ALA A 186 2.17 12.09 3.99
CA ALA A 186 2.02 11.18 5.12
C ALA A 186 3.37 10.59 5.58
N CYS A 187 4.27 10.24 4.65
CA CYS A 187 5.61 9.79 4.99
C CYS A 187 6.43 10.91 5.69
N LEU A 188 6.32 12.15 5.23
CA LEU A 188 7.03 13.29 5.81
C LEU A 188 6.50 13.60 7.23
N ILE A 189 5.19 13.64 7.43
CA ILE A 189 4.56 13.81 8.75
C ILE A 189 5.06 12.73 9.73
N ALA A 190 5.12 11.47 9.28
CA ALA A 190 5.57 10.36 10.13
C ALA A 190 7.00 10.51 10.66
N ILE A 191 7.85 11.27 9.97
CA ILE A 191 9.25 11.54 10.35
C ILE A 191 9.46 12.96 10.90
N GLY A 192 8.37 13.70 11.16
CA GLY A 192 8.41 15.04 11.77
C GLY A 192 8.85 16.15 10.81
N LYS A 193 8.50 16.05 9.53
CA LYS A 193 8.83 17.04 8.48
C LYS A 193 7.56 17.61 7.83
#